data_beced7999d6a051f0c722f7c61ea388d
#
_entry.id   beced7999d6a051f0c722f7c61ea388d
#
_cell.length_a   1.000
_cell.length_b   1.000
_cell.length_c   1.000
_cell.angle_alpha   90.00
_cell.angle_beta   90.00
_cell.angle_gamma   90.00
#
_symmetry.space_group_name_H-M   'P 1'
#
loop_
_entity.id
_entity.type
_entity.pdbx_description
1 polymer ?
#
loop_
_entity_poly.entity_id
_entity_poly.type
_entity_poly.pdbx_seq_one_letter_code
_entity_poly.pdbx_strand_id
1 'polypeptide(L)'
;MSPLRAVPFTVCLIALMGAEPPSKVGPQETPVSYHGEVRKILQQHCQGCHQPAKAGGGFVMTSHAALLAKGDSGEPGLVPGKPEASKVVAQITAHGGKKPAMPRGGEPLPEKDVEKIVLWVRQGAKDDSPVVARQLVDAEHPPTYELPPVITSIDYSPDGALLAVSGRHEVLLHKSDGSGLIARLIGLSERIQSVSFSPDGKSLAVTGGDPCLFGEVQVWDVPSRKLRLSVPVTFDTVYGARWSPDGTKISFGCADNTLRAVDSKTGKQVLFQGAHNDWVLETVFSLDGSHLVSVSRDMSLKLTEVATQRFVDNITSITPGALKGGLITVARHPKNDQLLIGGSDGVPKIYKMHREKKRVIGDDFNLIRAFEALPGRIFCARFSPDGSRILVGSSFEEHGEARIYAVADGKRIATLEGERGGVYAVAYRPDGKQVASAGFEGLVRLNDAQTGKLVKEFNPFPVKSAVVARVR
;
A
#
# COMPACT_ATOMS: atom_id res chain seq x y z
N MET A 1 -69.35 -77.38 -0.59
CA MET A 1 -70.14 -76.78 0.48
C MET A 1 -69.28 -76.76 1.74
N SER A 2 -68.65 -75.70 2.09
CA SER A 2 -67.92 -75.56 3.33
C SER A 2 -68.21 -74.20 3.88
N PRO A 3 -68.44 -74.01 5.20
CA PRO A 3 -68.95 -72.80 5.78
C PRO A 3 -67.89 -71.71 6.03
N LEU A 4 -68.25 -70.47 5.85
CA LEU A 4 -67.51 -69.28 6.23
C LEU A 4 -67.33 -69.21 7.77
N ARG A 5 -66.08 -69.01 8.20
CA ARG A 5 -65.82 -68.64 9.60
C ARG A 5 -65.76 -67.12 9.70
N ALA A 6 -66.56 -66.57 10.62
CA ALA A 6 -66.55 -65.18 11.01
C ALA A 6 -65.28 -64.87 11.91
N VAL A 7 -64.62 -63.77 11.65
CA VAL A 7 -63.52 -63.25 12.47
C VAL A 7 -64.03 -62.01 13.21
N PRO A 8 -63.82 -61.88 14.53
CA PRO A 8 -64.32 -60.69 15.25
C PRO A 8 -63.34 -59.50 15.05
N PHE A 9 -63.89 -58.36 14.73
CA PHE A 9 -63.17 -57.06 14.70
C PHE A 9 -63.00 -56.57 16.13
N THR A 10 -61.73 -56.53 16.55
CA THR A 10 -61.27 -55.85 17.78
C THR A 10 -61.03 -54.35 17.46
N VAL A 11 -61.83 -53.47 17.98
CA VAL A 11 -61.64 -52.00 17.88
C VAL A 11 -60.59 -51.58 18.85
N CYS A 12 -59.40 -51.20 18.30
CA CYS A 12 -58.31 -50.61 19.07
C CYS A 12 -58.54 -49.10 19.17
N LEU A 13 -58.84 -48.61 20.35
CA LEU A 13 -58.92 -47.16 20.65
C LEU A 13 -57.52 -46.61 20.70
N ILE A 14 -57.08 -45.86 19.66
CA ILE A 14 -55.83 -45.10 19.64
C ILE A 14 -56.13 -43.76 20.32
N ALA A 15 -55.55 -43.56 21.52
CA ALA A 15 -55.54 -42.28 22.21
C ALA A 15 -54.69 -41.29 21.37
N LEU A 16 -55.28 -40.25 20.83
CA LEU A 16 -54.64 -39.09 20.24
C LEU A 16 -53.91 -38.33 21.35
N MET A 17 -52.61 -38.59 21.51
CA MET A 17 -51.69 -37.68 22.22
C MET A 17 -51.58 -36.40 21.36
N GLY A 18 -52.02 -35.29 21.93
CA GLY A 18 -51.90 -33.96 21.32
C GLY A 18 -50.44 -33.65 21.04
N ALA A 19 -50.09 -33.55 19.76
CA ALA A 19 -48.80 -32.97 19.36
C ALA A 19 -48.82 -31.48 19.68
N GLU A 20 -47.93 -31.02 20.55
CA GLU A 20 -47.68 -29.58 20.73
C GLU A 20 -47.33 -28.98 19.38
N PRO A 21 -47.85 -27.77 19.04
CA PRO A 21 -47.48 -27.11 17.80
C PRO A 21 -45.97 -26.79 17.82
N PRO A 22 -45.24 -26.92 16.69
CA PRO A 22 -43.84 -26.59 16.64
C PRO A 22 -43.67 -25.13 17.07
N SER A 23 -42.81 -24.91 18.05
CA SER A 23 -42.40 -23.58 18.48
C SER A 23 -42.01 -22.76 17.24
N LYS A 24 -42.59 -21.58 17.09
CA LYS A 24 -42.22 -20.63 16.03
C LYS A 24 -40.74 -20.36 16.17
N VAL A 25 -39.90 -20.98 15.34
CA VAL A 25 -38.50 -20.59 15.14
C VAL A 25 -38.58 -19.17 14.58
N GLY A 26 -38.25 -18.18 15.39
CA GLY A 26 -38.12 -16.81 14.92
C GLY A 26 -37.11 -16.74 13.75
N PRO A 27 -37.11 -15.68 12.97
CA PRO A 27 -36.21 -15.53 11.85
C PRO A 27 -34.79 -15.82 12.34
N GLN A 28 -34.16 -16.88 11.82
CA GLN A 28 -32.80 -17.29 12.16
C GLN A 28 -31.90 -16.20 11.62
N GLU A 29 -31.34 -15.36 12.52
CA GLU A 29 -30.37 -14.33 12.14
C GLU A 29 -29.21 -14.99 11.40
N THR A 30 -28.90 -14.51 10.19
CA THR A 30 -27.80 -15.03 9.38
C THR A 30 -26.50 -14.93 10.17
N PRO A 31 -25.70 -16.02 10.23
CA PRO A 31 -24.40 -15.97 10.91
C PRO A 31 -23.49 -14.88 10.32
N VAL A 32 -22.92 -14.04 11.16
CA VAL A 32 -21.97 -13.01 10.75
C VAL A 32 -20.58 -13.65 10.63
N SER A 33 -19.95 -13.49 9.46
CA SER A 33 -18.61 -13.98 9.19
C SER A 33 -17.55 -13.05 9.81
N TYR A 34 -16.64 -13.61 10.60
CA TYR A 34 -15.46 -12.86 11.05
C TYR A 34 -14.58 -12.50 9.87
N HIS A 35 -14.15 -13.48 9.08
CA HIS A 35 -13.21 -13.27 7.96
C HIS A 35 -13.80 -12.41 6.85
N GLY A 36 -15.05 -12.67 6.46
CA GLY A 36 -15.70 -11.99 5.35
C GLY A 36 -16.20 -10.58 5.66
N GLU A 37 -16.54 -10.30 6.93
CA GLU A 37 -17.27 -9.08 7.30
C GLU A 37 -16.60 -8.31 8.45
N VAL A 38 -16.50 -8.89 9.65
CA VAL A 38 -16.01 -8.20 10.85
C VAL A 38 -14.55 -7.78 10.70
N ARG A 39 -13.70 -8.67 10.18
CA ARG A 39 -12.28 -8.38 9.95
C ARG A 39 -12.08 -7.14 9.08
N LYS A 40 -12.92 -6.93 8.06
CA LYS A 40 -12.84 -5.74 7.18
C LYS A 40 -13.13 -4.45 7.95
N ILE A 41 -14.13 -4.47 8.83
CA ILE A 41 -14.45 -3.32 9.70
C ILE A 41 -13.26 -3.02 10.62
N LEU A 42 -12.68 -4.06 11.24
CA LEU A 42 -11.51 -3.90 12.12
C LEU A 42 -10.28 -3.37 11.36
N GLN A 43 -10.04 -3.86 10.15
CA GLN A 43 -8.96 -3.38 9.29
C GLN A 43 -9.12 -1.90 8.96
N GLN A 44 -10.31 -1.49 8.59
CA GLN A 44 -10.59 -0.12 8.18
C GLN A 44 -10.56 0.89 9.33
N HIS A 45 -11.04 0.52 10.52
CA HIS A 45 -11.29 1.49 11.60
C HIS A 45 -10.42 1.30 12.85
N CYS A 46 -9.78 0.14 13.04
CA CYS A 46 -9.14 -0.21 14.31
C CYS A 46 -7.65 -0.53 14.19
N GLN A 47 -7.26 -1.32 13.17
CA GLN A 47 -5.92 -1.89 13.07
C GLN A 47 -4.81 -0.84 12.82
N GLY A 48 -5.14 0.35 12.36
CA GLY A 48 -4.19 1.47 12.26
C GLY A 48 -3.56 1.86 13.61
N CYS A 49 -4.24 1.58 14.74
CA CYS A 49 -3.74 1.83 16.09
C CYS A 49 -3.61 0.57 16.96
N HIS A 50 -4.22 -0.54 16.55
CA HIS A 50 -4.29 -1.79 17.31
C HIS A 50 -3.65 -2.95 16.53
N GLN A 51 -2.34 -2.86 16.28
CA GLN A 51 -1.53 -3.84 15.57
C GLN A 51 -0.21 -4.12 16.31
N PRO A 52 0.53 -5.21 16.03
CA PRO A 52 1.76 -5.53 16.75
C PRO A 52 2.80 -4.39 16.74
N ALA A 53 2.96 -3.69 15.61
CA ALA A 53 3.89 -2.57 15.51
C ALA A 53 3.42 -1.29 16.24
N LYS A 54 2.12 -1.22 16.64
CA LYS A 54 1.49 -0.09 17.33
C LYS A 54 0.28 -0.57 18.14
N ALA A 55 0.53 -1.16 19.31
CA ALA A 55 -0.52 -1.71 20.18
C ALA A 55 -1.09 -0.64 21.11
N GLY A 56 -2.07 0.13 20.64
CA GLY A 56 -2.76 1.14 21.45
C GLY A 56 -3.45 0.53 22.66
N GLY A 57 -3.09 0.96 23.88
CA GLY A 57 -3.58 0.37 25.13
C GLY A 57 -3.18 -1.09 25.33
N GLY A 58 -2.03 -1.51 24.75
CA GLY A 58 -1.57 -2.90 24.82
C GLY A 58 -2.45 -3.90 24.06
N PHE A 59 -3.41 -3.41 23.24
CA PHE A 59 -4.41 -4.24 22.58
C PHE A 59 -4.17 -4.36 21.08
N VAL A 60 -4.17 -5.60 20.56
CA VAL A 60 -3.96 -5.94 19.16
C VAL A 60 -5.25 -6.52 18.58
N MET A 61 -5.62 -6.10 17.34
CA MET A 61 -6.87 -6.49 16.68
C MET A 61 -6.63 -7.12 15.29
N THR A 62 -5.42 -7.59 15.01
CA THR A 62 -5.04 -8.11 13.69
C THR A 62 -5.32 -9.59 13.49
N SER A 63 -5.64 -10.32 14.57
CA SER A 63 -6.08 -11.70 14.50
C SER A 63 -7.23 -11.95 15.46
N HIS A 64 -8.03 -12.99 15.20
CA HIS A 64 -9.10 -13.40 16.09
C HIS A 64 -8.60 -13.73 17.49
N ALA A 65 -7.50 -14.47 17.60
CA ALA A 65 -6.89 -14.83 18.89
C ALA A 65 -6.48 -13.59 19.69
N ALA A 66 -5.92 -12.57 19.04
CA ALA A 66 -5.53 -11.31 19.69
C ALA A 66 -6.73 -10.52 20.22
N LEU A 67 -7.90 -10.58 19.55
CA LEU A 67 -9.14 -9.93 20.01
C LEU A 67 -9.65 -10.50 21.35
N LEU A 68 -9.36 -11.76 21.66
CA LEU A 68 -9.73 -12.41 22.90
C LEU A 68 -8.76 -12.10 24.05
N ALA A 69 -7.60 -11.54 23.74
CA ALA A 69 -6.58 -11.19 24.72
C ALA A 69 -6.99 -9.96 25.54
N LYS A 70 -6.25 -9.73 26.62
CA LYS A 70 -6.40 -8.54 27.45
C LYS A 70 -5.37 -7.49 27.03
N GLY A 71 -5.80 -6.23 27.00
CA GLY A 71 -4.87 -5.10 26.87
C GLY A 71 -4.42 -4.59 28.24
N ASP A 72 -3.84 -3.37 28.28
CA ASP A 72 -3.35 -2.72 29.51
C ASP A 72 -4.44 -2.51 30.58
N SER A 73 -5.72 -2.48 30.18
CA SER A 73 -6.85 -2.38 31.10
C SER A 73 -7.05 -3.63 31.95
N GLY A 74 -6.45 -4.77 31.60
CA GLY A 74 -6.69 -6.07 32.22
C GLY A 74 -8.05 -6.72 31.91
N GLU A 75 -8.93 -6.01 31.19
CA GLU A 75 -10.22 -6.54 30.73
C GLU A 75 -10.10 -7.24 29.36
N PRO A 76 -10.88 -8.30 29.10
CA PRO A 76 -10.85 -8.97 27.81
C PRO A 76 -11.38 -8.05 26.71
N GLY A 77 -10.71 -8.05 25.56
CA GLY A 77 -11.16 -7.28 24.40
C GLY A 77 -12.53 -7.73 23.90
N LEU A 78 -12.73 -9.06 23.81
CA LEU A 78 -14.00 -9.70 23.48
C LEU A 78 -14.34 -10.81 24.47
N VAL A 79 -15.63 -10.94 24.77
CA VAL A 79 -16.19 -12.07 25.52
C VAL A 79 -17.23 -12.72 24.60
N PRO A 80 -16.93 -13.90 24.01
CA PRO A 80 -17.88 -14.58 23.12
C PRO A 80 -19.26 -14.78 23.75
N GLY A 81 -20.29 -14.42 23.02
CA GLY A 81 -21.69 -14.48 23.46
C GLY A 81 -22.13 -13.34 24.39
N LYS A 82 -21.22 -12.45 24.81
CA LYS A 82 -21.52 -11.38 25.79
C LYS A 82 -21.04 -10.00 25.30
N PRO A 83 -21.80 -9.34 24.43
CA PRO A 83 -21.44 -8.00 23.94
C PRO A 83 -21.24 -6.99 25.08
N GLU A 84 -22.08 -7.03 26.11
CA GLU A 84 -22.04 -6.15 27.28
C GLU A 84 -20.78 -6.29 28.14
N ALA A 85 -20.14 -7.46 28.10
CA ALA A 85 -18.88 -7.73 28.79
C ALA A 85 -17.65 -7.53 27.88
N SER A 86 -17.83 -7.16 26.63
CA SER A 86 -16.79 -7.02 25.63
C SER A 86 -16.28 -5.58 25.58
N LYS A 87 -15.00 -5.36 25.91
CA LYS A 87 -14.40 -4.03 25.93
C LYS A 87 -14.47 -3.31 24.58
N VAL A 88 -14.27 -4.03 23.49
CA VAL A 88 -14.36 -3.49 22.11
C VAL A 88 -15.75 -2.89 21.89
N VAL A 89 -16.83 -3.63 22.24
CA VAL A 89 -18.20 -3.17 22.08
C VAL A 89 -18.44 -1.91 22.93
N ALA A 90 -18.03 -1.91 24.20
CA ALA A 90 -18.20 -0.76 25.07
C ALA A 90 -17.50 0.51 24.55
N GLN A 91 -16.35 0.37 23.89
CA GLN A 91 -15.58 1.51 23.37
C GLN A 91 -16.14 2.10 22.06
N ILE A 92 -16.80 1.30 21.22
CA ILE A 92 -17.37 1.74 19.93
C ILE A 92 -18.85 2.13 20.02
N THR A 93 -19.49 1.92 21.18
CA THR A 93 -20.91 2.24 21.40
C THR A 93 -21.04 3.58 22.14
N ALA A 94 -22.03 4.38 21.74
CA ALA A 94 -22.37 5.62 22.43
C ALA A 94 -23.10 5.32 23.75
N HIS A 95 -22.71 5.96 24.83
CA HIS A 95 -23.33 5.81 26.14
C HIS A 95 -23.70 7.17 26.75
N GLY A 96 -24.93 7.31 27.25
CA GLY A 96 -25.37 8.48 28.00
C GLY A 96 -25.28 9.79 27.21
N GLY A 97 -25.53 9.75 25.88
CA GLY A 97 -25.43 10.92 25.02
C GLY A 97 -24.01 11.39 24.66
N LYS A 98 -23.00 10.63 25.11
CA LYS A 98 -21.59 10.89 24.75
C LYS A 98 -21.18 10.09 23.52
N LYS A 99 -20.31 10.68 22.68
CA LYS A 99 -19.70 9.98 21.54
C LYS A 99 -18.92 8.74 22.03
N PRO A 100 -18.81 7.67 21.19
CA PRO A 100 -17.94 6.54 21.46
C PRO A 100 -16.51 6.98 21.77
N ALA A 101 -15.80 6.24 22.63
CA ALA A 101 -14.41 6.53 22.96
C ALA A 101 -13.45 6.14 21.83
N MET A 102 -13.85 5.23 20.96
CA MET A 102 -13.10 4.77 19.78
C MET A 102 -13.93 4.92 18.50
N PRO A 103 -13.29 5.26 17.36
CA PRO A 103 -11.85 5.57 17.17
C PRO A 103 -11.46 6.89 17.85
N ARG A 104 -10.32 6.89 18.54
CA ARG A 104 -9.84 8.08 19.25
C ARG A 104 -9.44 9.19 18.31
N GLY A 105 -10.10 10.35 18.39
CA GLY A 105 -9.84 11.49 17.49
C GLY A 105 -10.39 11.34 16.08
N GLY A 106 -11.11 10.24 15.78
CA GLY A 106 -11.80 9.99 14.51
C GLY A 106 -13.31 10.19 14.61
N GLU A 107 -14.01 9.97 13.49
CA GLU A 107 -15.46 9.90 13.46
C GLU A 107 -15.93 8.55 14.03
N PRO A 108 -17.11 8.49 14.70
CA PRO A 108 -17.70 7.23 15.11
C PRO A 108 -17.89 6.26 13.95
N LEU A 109 -17.83 4.97 14.24
CA LEU A 109 -18.17 3.94 13.25
C LEU A 109 -19.61 4.12 12.75
N PRO A 110 -19.90 3.78 11.47
CA PRO A 110 -21.25 3.66 10.99
C PRO A 110 -22.07 2.70 11.87
N GLU A 111 -23.31 3.05 12.18
CA GLU A 111 -24.18 2.26 13.05
C GLU A 111 -24.30 0.79 12.60
N LYS A 112 -24.46 0.56 11.30
CA LYS A 112 -24.49 -0.79 10.69
C LYS A 112 -23.25 -1.64 10.99
N ASP A 113 -22.07 -1.00 11.13
CA ASP A 113 -20.81 -1.70 11.40
C ASP A 113 -20.70 -2.03 12.89
N VAL A 114 -21.18 -1.13 13.77
CA VAL A 114 -21.32 -1.40 15.21
C VAL A 114 -22.29 -2.54 15.46
N GLU A 115 -23.48 -2.51 14.85
CA GLU A 115 -24.49 -3.56 14.95
C GLU A 115 -23.94 -4.92 14.50
N LYS A 116 -23.19 -4.94 13.40
CA LYS A 116 -22.57 -6.16 12.87
C LYS A 116 -21.54 -6.75 13.85
N ILE A 117 -20.68 -5.93 14.45
CA ILE A 117 -19.75 -6.39 15.47
C ILE A 117 -20.50 -6.93 16.69
N VAL A 118 -21.51 -6.21 17.17
CA VAL A 118 -22.34 -6.64 18.31
C VAL A 118 -23.02 -7.97 18.04
N LEU A 119 -23.61 -8.13 16.87
CA LEU A 119 -24.29 -9.36 16.47
C LEU A 119 -23.30 -10.53 16.38
N TRP A 120 -22.14 -10.33 15.75
CA TRP A 120 -21.09 -11.35 15.70
C TRP A 120 -20.63 -11.80 17.10
N VAL A 121 -20.42 -10.84 18.02
CA VAL A 121 -20.05 -11.17 19.43
C VAL A 121 -21.17 -11.96 20.10
N ARG A 122 -22.46 -11.56 19.93
CA ARG A 122 -23.64 -12.26 20.45
C ARG A 122 -23.74 -13.68 19.91
N GLN A 123 -23.39 -13.91 18.66
CA GLN A 123 -23.38 -15.23 18.01
C GLN A 123 -22.16 -16.09 18.42
N GLY A 124 -21.36 -15.65 19.40
CA GLY A 124 -20.24 -16.39 19.95
C GLY A 124 -18.88 -16.02 19.37
N ALA A 125 -18.77 -14.91 18.65
CA ALA A 125 -17.52 -14.38 18.09
C ALA A 125 -16.67 -15.46 17.39
N LYS A 126 -17.27 -16.27 16.54
CA LYS A 126 -16.59 -17.41 15.87
C LYS A 126 -15.57 -16.94 14.84
N ASP A 127 -14.44 -17.65 14.76
CA ASP A 127 -13.42 -17.45 13.73
C ASP A 127 -13.64 -18.45 12.58
N ASP A 128 -14.05 -17.93 11.44
CA ASP A 128 -14.23 -18.67 10.18
C ASP A 128 -13.08 -18.41 9.18
N SER A 129 -11.94 -17.84 9.66
CA SER A 129 -10.78 -17.56 8.82
C SER A 129 -10.13 -18.84 8.30
N PRO A 130 -9.71 -18.86 7.01
CA PRO A 130 -8.87 -19.94 6.49
C PRO A 130 -7.57 -20.07 7.28
N VAL A 131 -7.02 -21.29 7.36
CA VAL A 131 -5.80 -21.57 8.13
C VAL A 131 -4.63 -20.67 7.70
N VAL A 132 -4.48 -20.42 6.40
CA VAL A 132 -3.42 -19.57 5.84
C VAL A 132 -3.53 -18.11 6.32
N ALA A 133 -4.74 -17.60 6.55
CA ALA A 133 -4.97 -16.23 6.99
C ALA A 133 -4.70 -16.02 8.50
N ARG A 134 -4.32 -17.07 9.22
CA ARG A 134 -4.04 -17.02 10.68
C ARG A 134 -2.57 -16.84 11.00
N GLN A 135 -1.69 -16.79 9.98
CA GLN A 135 -0.25 -16.62 10.21
C GLN A 135 0.03 -15.22 10.76
N LEU A 136 0.62 -15.17 11.94
CA LEU A 136 1.04 -13.93 12.57
C LEU A 136 2.36 -13.46 11.96
N VAL A 137 2.42 -12.17 11.59
CA VAL A 137 3.64 -11.50 11.14
C VAL A 137 3.85 -10.26 12.00
N ASP A 138 4.94 -10.25 12.76
CA ASP A 138 5.34 -9.16 13.65
C ASP A 138 6.86 -9.20 13.90
N ALA A 139 7.34 -8.37 14.84
CA ALA A 139 8.76 -8.32 15.16
C ALA A 139 9.31 -9.62 15.79
N GLU A 140 8.46 -10.40 16.48
CA GLU A 140 8.83 -11.70 17.07
C GLU A 140 8.72 -12.83 16.04
N HIS A 141 7.81 -12.67 15.05
CA HIS A 141 7.59 -13.61 13.95
C HIS A 141 7.80 -12.88 12.60
N PRO A 142 9.04 -12.46 12.29
CA PRO A 142 9.33 -11.70 11.08
C PRO A 142 9.15 -12.56 9.82
N PRO A 143 8.88 -11.94 8.66
CA PRO A 143 8.85 -12.64 7.40
C PRO A 143 10.11 -13.47 7.17
N THR A 144 9.93 -14.68 6.66
CA THR A 144 11.05 -15.56 6.29
C THR A 144 11.02 -15.78 4.78
N TYR A 145 12.20 -15.79 4.19
CA TYR A 145 12.35 -15.90 2.74
C TYR A 145 13.10 -17.18 2.38
N GLU A 146 12.56 -17.92 1.43
CA GLU A 146 13.27 -19.03 0.76
C GLU A 146 14.05 -18.51 -0.44
N LEU A 147 13.46 -17.54 -1.17
CA LEU A 147 14.06 -16.80 -2.27
C LEU A 147 13.86 -15.30 -2.02
N PRO A 148 14.76 -14.43 -2.53
CA PRO A 148 14.55 -13.00 -2.46
C PRO A 148 13.24 -12.60 -3.13
N PRO A 149 12.34 -11.85 -2.47
CA PRO A 149 11.12 -11.35 -3.10
C PRO A 149 11.43 -10.22 -4.09
N VAL A 150 10.50 -9.96 -4.99
CA VAL A 150 10.55 -8.81 -5.88
C VAL A 150 10.63 -7.51 -5.08
N ILE A 151 11.56 -6.62 -5.45
CA ILE A 151 11.70 -5.29 -4.87
C ILE A 151 10.93 -4.29 -5.75
N THR A 152 9.94 -3.64 -5.18
CA THR A 152 9.06 -2.68 -5.86
C THR A 152 9.50 -1.24 -5.70
N SER A 153 10.24 -0.93 -4.63
CA SER A 153 10.66 0.44 -4.30
C SER A 153 11.93 0.46 -3.45
N ILE A 154 12.79 1.41 -3.74
CA ILE A 154 13.97 1.76 -2.92
C ILE A 154 14.05 3.28 -2.79
N ASP A 155 14.60 3.76 -1.68
CA ASP A 155 14.88 5.18 -1.49
C ASP A 155 16.08 5.39 -0.56
N TYR A 156 16.91 6.41 -0.85
CA TYR A 156 18.00 6.83 0.03
C TYR A 156 17.52 7.88 1.03
N SER A 157 18.00 7.79 2.26
CA SER A 157 17.85 8.90 3.21
C SER A 157 18.53 10.17 2.70
N PRO A 158 17.99 11.38 3.00
CA PRO A 158 18.54 12.64 2.49
C PRO A 158 20.01 12.90 2.89
N ASP A 159 20.47 12.33 4.00
CA ASP A 159 21.88 12.38 4.43
C ASP A 159 22.79 11.34 3.71
N GLY A 160 22.19 10.47 2.89
CA GLY A 160 22.88 9.42 2.17
C GLY A 160 23.38 8.25 3.04
N ALA A 161 22.99 8.16 4.31
CA ALA A 161 23.46 7.12 5.23
C ALA A 161 22.71 5.79 5.09
N LEU A 162 21.42 5.84 4.78
CA LEU A 162 20.53 4.68 4.73
C LEU A 162 19.99 4.45 3.31
N LEU A 163 19.69 3.19 3.02
CA LEU A 163 18.90 2.73 1.88
C LEU A 163 17.70 1.93 2.41
N ALA A 164 16.49 2.41 2.14
CA ALA A 164 15.25 1.67 2.41
C ALA A 164 14.93 0.78 1.21
N VAL A 165 14.57 -0.48 1.48
CA VAL A 165 14.23 -1.50 0.47
C VAL A 165 12.90 -2.13 0.83
N SER A 166 11.94 -2.14 -0.10
CA SER A 166 10.65 -2.79 0.09
C SER A 166 10.79 -4.31 0.12
N GLY A 167 10.12 -4.95 1.05
CA GLY A 167 9.99 -6.40 1.17
C GLY A 167 8.54 -6.84 1.25
N ARG A 168 8.31 -8.05 1.74
CA ARG A 168 6.98 -8.58 2.04
C ARG A 168 6.67 -8.36 3.52
N HIS A 169 5.58 -7.65 3.85
CA HIS A 169 5.21 -7.19 5.18
C HIS A 169 6.21 -6.25 5.87
N GLU A 170 7.29 -5.87 5.20
CA GLU A 170 8.34 -5.10 5.84
C GLU A 170 9.08 -4.15 4.89
N VAL A 171 9.73 -3.17 5.48
CA VAL A 171 10.79 -2.40 4.83
C VAL A 171 12.11 -2.69 5.54
N LEU A 172 13.14 -2.99 4.77
CA LEU A 172 14.49 -3.23 5.28
C LEU A 172 15.32 -1.95 5.16
N LEU A 173 15.88 -1.49 6.27
CA LEU A 173 16.81 -0.37 6.29
C LEU A 173 18.23 -0.90 6.29
N HIS A 174 18.97 -0.59 5.24
CA HIS A 174 20.38 -0.94 5.08
C HIS A 174 21.28 0.29 5.21
N LYS A 175 22.55 0.08 5.51
CA LYS A 175 23.58 1.08 5.21
C LYS A 175 23.58 1.34 3.71
N SER A 176 23.77 2.59 3.31
CA SER A 176 23.68 3.03 1.91
C SER A 176 24.69 2.36 0.96
N ASP A 177 25.79 1.82 1.52
CA ASP A 177 26.82 1.05 0.81
C ASP A 177 26.51 -0.46 0.73
N GLY A 178 25.35 -0.90 1.23
CA GLY A 178 24.95 -2.29 1.30
C GLY A 178 25.80 -3.15 2.22
N SER A 179 26.57 -2.57 3.16
CA SER A 179 27.46 -3.33 4.06
C SER A 179 26.73 -3.99 5.24
N GLY A 180 25.44 -3.68 5.48
CA GLY A 180 24.69 -4.31 6.57
C GLY A 180 23.26 -3.86 6.69
N LEU A 181 22.42 -4.78 7.18
CA LEU A 181 21.05 -4.54 7.58
C LEU A 181 21.04 -3.82 8.95
N ILE A 182 20.33 -2.70 9.02
CA ILE A 182 20.19 -1.88 10.23
C ILE A 182 18.91 -2.19 10.98
N ALA A 183 17.78 -2.36 10.24
CA ALA A 183 16.49 -2.61 10.85
C ALA A 183 15.53 -3.28 9.85
N ARG A 184 14.53 -3.97 10.43
CA ARG A 184 13.35 -4.48 9.73
C ARG A 184 12.13 -3.73 10.30
N LEU A 185 11.41 -3.01 9.44
CA LEU A 185 10.21 -2.28 9.80
C LEU A 185 9.00 -3.10 9.35
N ILE A 186 8.46 -3.91 10.27
CA ILE A 186 7.42 -4.91 9.96
C ILE A 186 6.05 -4.31 10.22
N GLY A 187 5.19 -4.29 9.19
CA GLY A 187 3.85 -3.74 9.21
C GLY A 187 2.80 -4.71 8.70
N LEU A 188 1.55 -4.24 8.56
CA LEU A 188 0.42 -5.07 8.14
C LEU A 188 0.39 -5.37 6.64
N SER A 189 0.82 -4.42 5.81
CA SER A 189 0.76 -4.56 4.36
C SER A 189 1.61 -5.72 3.87
N GLU A 190 0.99 -6.74 3.30
CA GLU A 190 1.72 -7.87 2.69
C GLU A 190 2.60 -7.38 1.54
N ARG A 191 2.06 -6.49 0.70
CA ARG A 191 2.79 -5.92 -0.42
C ARG A 191 3.13 -4.47 -0.13
N ILE A 192 4.41 -4.17 -0.07
CA ILE A 192 4.91 -2.79 -0.03
C ILE A 192 5.09 -2.32 -1.47
N GLN A 193 4.44 -1.22 -1.85
CA GLN A 193 4.51 -0.67 -3.20
C GLN A 193 5.45 0.52 -3.31
N SER A 194 5.56 1.33 -2.26
CA SER A 194 6.43 2.50 -2.28
C SER A 194 7.02 2.78 -0.91
N VAL A 195 8.27 3.23 -0.90
CA VAL A 195 8.98 3.77 0.27
C VAL A 195 9.50 5.16 -0.08
N SER A 196 9.43 6.11 0.84
CA SER A 196 9.92 7.46 0.63
C SER A 196 10.35 8.10 1.95
N PHE A 197 11.60 8.53 2.06
CA PHE A 197 12.04 9.32 3.20
C PHE A 197 11.43 10.73 3.19
N SER A 198 11.14 11.26 4.37
CA SER A 198 10.78 12.67 4.54
C SER A 198 11.94 13.58 4.17
N PRO A 199 11.69 14.85 3.79
CA PRO A 199 12.76 15.79 3.44
C PRO A 199 13.83 15.98 4.53
N ASP A 200 13.46 15.82 5.81
CA ASP A 200 14.36 15.90 6.96
C ASP A 200 15.00 14.55 7.33
N GLY A 201 14.69 13.47 6.63
CA GLY A 201 15.20 12.12 6.85
C GLY A 201 14.71 11.42 8.13
N LYS A 202 13.88 12.07 8.95
CA LYS A 202 13.45 11.53 10.25
C LYS A 202 12.27 10.58 10.17
N SER A 203 11.53 10.60 9.06
CA SER A 203 10.39 9.74 8.85
C SER A 203 10.50 9.00 7.52
N LEU A 204 9.88 7.82 7.45
CA LEU A 204 9.74 7.03 6.24
C LEU A 204 8.25 6.81 5.99
N ALA A 205 7.73 7.28 4.85
CA ALA A 205 6.41 6.94 4.37
C ALA A 205 6.47 5.62 3.58
N VAL A 206 5.51 4.76 3.83
CA VAL A 206 5.37 3.46 3.18
C VAL A 206 3.93 3.31 2.73
N THR A 207 3.72 2.93 1.48
CA THR A 207 2.39 2.57 0.96
C THR A 207 2.37 1.14 0.50
N GLY A 208 1.23 0.52 0.65
CA GLY A 208 1.03 -0.87 0.28
C GLY A 208 -0.37 -1.35 0.63
N GLY A 209 -0.49 -2.62 0.92
CA GLY A 209 -1.73 -3.27 1.31
C GLY A 209 -1.78 -4.74 0.92
N ASP A 210 -2.96 -5.31 1.06
CA ASP A 210 -3.31 -6.63 0.57
C ASP A 210 -4.35 -6.46 -0.53
N PRO A 211 -4.10 -6.93 -1.75
CA PRO A 211 -5.03 -6.79 -2.87
C PRO A 211 -6.44 -7.25 -2.52
N CYS A 212 -7.45 -6.45 -2.89
CA CYS A 212 -8.87 -6.70 -2.63
C CYS A 212 -9.27 -6.79 -1.13
N LEU A 213 -8.38 -6.44 -0.22
CA LEU A 213 -8.65 -6.45 1.23
C LEU A 213 -8.49 -5.07 1.85
N PHE A 214 -7.33 -4.46 1.76
CA PHE A 214 -7.09 -3.11 2.25
C PHE A 214 -5.85 -2.49 1.62
N GLY A 215 -5.79 -1.15 1.66
CA GLY A 215 -4.60 -0.39 1.35
C GLY A 215 -4.33 0.64 2.43
N GLU A 216 -3.08 0.85 2.76
CA GLU A 216 -2.67 1.74 3.85
C GLU A 216 -1.48 2.62 3.50
N VAL A 217 -1.39 3.71 4.25
CA VAL A 217 -0.21 4.57 4.35
C VAL A 217 0.37 4.41 5.76
N GLN A 218 1.61 3.99 5.85
CA GLN A 218 2.36 3.92 7.11
C GLN A 218 3.35 5.07 7.19
N VAL A 219 3.60 5.57 8.40
CA VAL A 219 4.69 6.51 8.69
C VAL A 219 5.51 5.96 9.85
N TRP A 220 6.76 5.69 9.56
CA TRP A 220 7.74 5.17 10.52
C TRP A 220 8.66 6.30 10.99
N ASP A 221 8.94 6.34 12.28
CA ASP A 221 10.01 7.16 12.85
C ASP A 221 11.33 6.42 12.63
N VAL A 222 12.23 7.01 11.86
CA VAL A 222 13.47 6.34 11.43
C VAL A 222 14.45 6.15 12.58
N PRO A 223 14.72 7.16 13.44
CA PRO A 223 15.60 7.00 14.58
C PRO A 223 15.16 5.92 15.57
N SER A 224 13.90 5.92 15.97
CA SER A 224 13.37 4.95 16.94
C SER A 224 12.90 3.63 16.32
N ARG A 225 12.75 3.58 14.97
CA ARG A 225 12.25 2.42 14.21
C ARG A 225 10.83 2.01 14.59
N LYS A 226 10.03 2.96 15.10
CA LYS A 226 8.66 2.73 15.54
C LYS A 226 7.65 3.19 14.52
N LEU A 227 6.57 2.42 14.36
CA LEU A 227 5.43 2.82 13.57
C LEU A 227 4.68 3.96 14.26
N ARG A 228 4.67 5.14 13.64
CA ARG A 228 4.00 6.33 14.17
C ARG A 228 2.54 6.40 13.72
N LEU A 229 2.30 6.16 12.43
CA LEU A 229 0.96 6.13 11.84
C LEU A 229 0.80 4.90 10.96
N SER A 230 -0.40 4.33 10.98
CA SER A 230 -0.91 3.42 9.97
C SER A 230 -2.34 3.87 9.67
N VAL A 231 -2.58 4.29 8.45
CA VAL A 231 -3.83 4.89 7.98
C VAL A 231 -4.41 3.99 6.91
N PRO A 232 -5.43 3.18 7.20
CA PRO A 232 -6.20 2.48 6.18
C PRO A 232 -6.91 3.49 5.28
N VAL A 233 -6.82 3.33 3.97
CA VAL A 233 -7.28 4.34 3.00
C VAL A 233 -8.31 3.78 2.02
N THR A 234 -8.09 2.54 1.56
CA THR A 234 -8.90 1.88 0.52
C THR A 234 -9.09 0.40 0.83
N PHE A 235 -9.91 -0.28 0.02
CA PHE A 235 -10.07 -1.74 0.03
C PHE A 235 -9.10 -2.45 -0.93
N ASP A 236 -8.08 -1.74 -1.44
CA ASP A 236 -7.06 -2.29 -2.32
C ASP A 236 -5.76 -1.52 -2.13
N THR A 237 -4.69 -2.03 -2.70
CA THR A 237 -3.32 -1.53 -2.59
C THR A 237 -3.19 -0.03 -2.92
N VAL A 238 -2.31 0.65 -2.20
CA VAL A 238 -1.96 2.07 -2.36
C VAL A 238 -0.55 2.18 -2.95
N TYR A 239 -0.37 3.14 -3.86
CA TYR A 239 0.84 3.31 -4.68
C TYR A 239 1.49 4.68 -4.49
N GLY A 240 2.78 4.79 -4.77
CA GLY A 240 3.50 6.02 -5.06
C GLY A 240 3.52 7.07 -3.96
N ALA A 241 3.90 6.72 -2.73
CA ALA A 241 4.05 7.69 -1.63
C ALA A 241 5.07 8.78 -1.94
N ARG A 242 4.68 10.06 -1.76
CA ARG A 242 5.58 11.21 -1.85
C ARG A 242 5.27 12.25 -0.79
N TRP A 243 6.32 12.78 -0.21
CA TRP A 243 6.22 13.88 0.75
C TRP A 243 6.06 15.22 0.04
N SER A 244 5.26 16.13 0.64
CA SER A 244 5.32 17.54 0.29
C SER A 244 6.67 18.13 0.66
N PRO A 245 7.15 19.21 -0.02
CA PRO A 245 8.46 19.82 0.26
C PRO A 245 8.64 20.25 1.71
N ASP A 246 7.56 20.68 2.37
CA ASP A 246 7.52 21.08 3.78
C ASP A 246 7.40 19.90 4.76
N GLY A 247 7.28 18.66 4.27
CA GLY A 247 7.14 17.46 5.07
C GLY A 247 5.79 17.31 5.80
N THR A 248 4.81 18.19 5.53
CA THR A 248 3.52 18.20 6.26
C THR A 248 2.49 17.23 5.67
N LYS A 249 2.64 16.85 4.41
CA LYS A 249 1.68 15.98 3.69
C LYS A 249 2.38 14.81 3.02
N ILE A 250 1.63 13.72 2.86
CA ILE A 250 2.04 12.55 2.08
C ILE A 250 0.94 12.31 1.05
N SER A 251 1.30 12.39 -0.24
CA SER A 251 0.43 12.06 -1.36
C SER A 251 0.64 10.63 -1.83
N PHE A 252 -0.39 10.05 -2.42
CA PHE A 252 -0.37 8.69 -2.96
C PHE A 252 -1.50 8.48 -3.96
N GLY A 253 -1.34 7.47 -4.81
CA GLY A 253 -2.35 7.01 -5.74
C GLY A 253 -3.05 5.75 -5.25
N CYS A 254 -4.27 5.51 -5.73
CA CYS A 254 -5.08 4.37 -5.34
C CYS A 254 -5.59 3.59 -6.54
N ALA A 255 -5.87 2.29 -6.32
CA ALA A 255 -6.49 1.42 -7.32
C ALA A 255 -7.96 1.77 -7.61
N ASP A 256 -8.60 2.61 -6.79
CA ASP A 256 -9.94 3.15 -7.01
C ASP A 256 -9.96 4.41 -7.90
N ASN A 257 -8.88 4.66 -8.64
CA ASN A 257 -8.69 5.77 -9.58
C ASN A 257 -8.57 7.13 -8.90
N THR A 258 -8.37 7.17 -7.59
CA THR A 258 -8.26 8.42 -6.83
C THR A 258 -6.82 8.80 -6.52
N LEU A 259 -6.58 10.11 -6.51
CA LEU A 259 -5.42 10.76 -5.95
C LEU A 259 -5.78 11.26 -4.55
N ARG A 260 -4.95 10.95 -3.55
CA ARG A 260 -5.19 11.38 -2.17
C ARG A 260 -3.92 11.93 -1.53
N ALA A 261 -4.11 12.69 -0.45
CA ALA A 261 -3.04 13.05 0.47
C ALA A 261 -3.55 13.06 1.91
N VAL A 262 -2.64 12.74 2.83
CA VAL A 262 -2.89 12.80 4.28
C VAL A 262 -1.92 13.77 4.95
N ASP A 263 -2.35 14.36 6.06
CA ASP A 263 -1.47 15.08 6.98
C ASP A 263 -0.49 14.09 7.62
N SER A 264 0.79 14.39 7.55
CA SER A 264 1.86 13.46 7.94
C SER A 264 1.96 13.20 9.44
N LYS A 265 1.35 14.03 10.29
CA LYS A 265 1.36 13.89 11.75
C LYS A 265 0.13 13.17 12.27
N THR A 266 -1.04 13.49 11.69
CA THR A 266 -2.33 13.02 12.19
C THR A 266 -2.92 11.87 11.38
N GLY A 267 -2.48 11.69 10.13
CA GLY A 267 -3.07 10.74 9.18
C GLY A 267 -4.41 11.20 8.59
N LYS A 268 -4.89 12.40 8.95
CA LYS A 268 -6.16 12.94 8.42
C LYS A 268 -6.03 13.19 6.92
N GLN A 269 -7.03 12.76 6.15
CA GLN A 269 -7.10 13.06 4.73
C GLN A 269 -7.25 14.57 4.50
N VAL A 270 -6.36 15.14 3.69
CA VAL A 270 -6.31 16.58 3.36
C VAL A 270 -6.52 16.83 1.88
N LEU A 271 -6.47 15.80 1.04
CA LEU A 271 -6.79 15.88 -0.39
C LEU A 271 -7.48 14.59 -0.85
N PHE A 272 -8.51 14.76 -1.67
CA PHE A 272 -9.19 13.70 -2.38
C PHE A 272 -9.58 14.20 -3.78
N GLN A 273 -9.12 13.51 -4.83
CA GLN A 273 -9.44 13.87 -6.21
C GLN A 273 -9.66 12.61 -7.04
N GLY A 274 -10.86 12.51 -7.65
CA GLY A 274 -11.30 11.39 -8.47
C GLY A 274 -11.23 11.69 -9.98
N ALA A 275 -10.20 12.39 -10.44
CA ALA A 275 -10.12 12.84 -11.84
C ALA A 275 -9.61 11.78 -12.83
N HIS A 276 -9.04 10.65 -12.37
CA HIS A 276 -8.53 9.59 -13.23
C HIS A 276 -9.58 8.53 -13.57
N ASN A 277 -9.36 7.83 -14.69
CA ASN A 277 -10.24 6.75 -15.16
C ASN A 277 -9.63 5.35 -14.97
N ASP A 278 -8.43 5.26 -14.40
CA ASP A 278 -7.73 4.02 -14.08
C ASP A 278 -6.78 4.28 -12.90
N TRP A 279 -6.12 3.25 -12.41
CA TRP A 279 -5.24 3.27 -11.25
C TRP A 279 -4.23 4.41 -11.30
N VAL A 280 -4.13 5.14 -10.21
CA VAL A 280 -3.12 6.18 -9.99
C VAL A 280 -1.89 5.51 -9.37
N LEU A 281 -0.74 5.56 -10.06
CA LEU A 281 0.43 4.76 -9.70
C LEU A 281 1.54 5.54 -9.02
N GLU A 282 1.74 6.81 -9.38
CA GLU A 282 2.74 7.65 -8.72
C GLU A 282 2.29 9.11 -8.69
N THR A 283 2.83 9.85 -7.72
CA THR A 283 2.49 11.26 -7.48
C THR A 283 3.74 12.07 -7.19
N VAL A 284 3.69 13.39 -7.40
CA VAL A 284 4.76 14.30 -6.98
C VAL A 284 4.22 15.71 -6.77
N PHE A 285 4.65 16.38 -5.70
CA PHE A 285 4.32 17.78 -5.45
C PHE A 285 5.16 18.74 -6.32
N SER A 286 4.61 19.94 -6.61
CA SER A 286 5.37 21.08 -7.13
C SER A 286 6.47 21.51 -6.15
N LEU A 287 7.42 22.32 -6.61
CA LEU A 287 8.54 22.77 -5.78
C LEU A 287 8.08 23.55 -4.53
N ASP A 288 7.03 24.33 -4.65
CA ASP A 288 6.41 25.09 -3.57
C ASP A 288 5.33 24.32 -2.79
N GLY A 289 4.99 23.11 -3.20
CA GLY A 289 3.94 22.29 -2.59
C GLY A 289 2.51 22.72 -2.89
N SER A 290 2.30 23.74 -3.73
CA SER A 290 0.96 24.28 -4.06
C SER A 290 0.16 23.37 -5.00
N HIS A 291 0.84 22.56 -5.80
CA HIS A 291 0.24 21.63 -6.74
C HIS A 291 0.71 20.21 -6.53
N LEU A 292 -0.12 19.27 -6.94
CA LEU A 292 0.16 17.84 -6.93
C LEU A 292 -0.07 17.27 -8.33
N VAL A 293 0.92 16.54 -8.82
CA VAL A 293 0.87 15.84 -10.10
C VAL A 293 0.67 14.36 -9.86
N SER A 294 -0.14 13.72 -10.68
CA SER A 294 -0.40 12.27 -10.65
C SER A 294 -0.32 11.64 -12.03
N VAL A 295 0.21 10.42 -12.09
CA VAL A 295 0.22 9.56 -13.29
C VAL A 295 -0.69 8.37 -13.11
N SER A 296 -1.34 7.95 -14.21
CA SER A 296 -2.28 6.85 -14.20
C SER A 296 -2.14 5.96 -15.44
N ARG A 297 -2.64 4.75 -15.32
CA ARG A 297 -2.82 3.82 -16.44
C ARG A 297 -3.78 4.35 -17.50
N ASP A 298 -4.60 5.36 -17.17
CA ASP A 298 -5.48 6.07 -18.11
C ASP A 298 -4.71 6.97 -19.11
N MET A 299 -3.38 6.86 -19.17
CA MET A 299 -2.47 7.59 -20.06
C MET A 299 -2.36 9.10 -19.76
N SER A 300 -2.87 9.58 -18.62
CA SER A 300 -2.85 11.01 -18.31
C SER A 300 -1.86 11.36 -17.21
N LEU A 301 -1.27 12.55 -17.34
CA LEU A 301 -0.50 13.25 -16.33
C LEU A 301 -1.33 14.46 -15.89
N LYS A 302 -1.90 14.41 -14.69
CA LYS A 302 -2.86 15.41 -14.20
C LYS A 302 -2.26 16.31 -13.15
N LEU A 303 -2.65 17.59 -13.21
CA LEU A 303 -2.27 18.64 -12.27
C LEU A 303 -3.48 18.99 -11.39
N THR A 304 -3.29 18.95 -10.08
CA THR A 304 -4.29 19.26 -9.06
C THR A 304 -3.77 20.36 -8.14
N GLU A 305 -4.56 21.38 -7.86
CA GLU A 305 -4.25 22.40 -6.87
C GLU A 305 -4.52 21.86 -5.46
N VAL A 306 -3.52 21.90 -4.58
CA VAL A 306 -3.60 21.26 -3.26
C VAL A 306 -4.62 21.96 -2.34
N ALA A 307 -4.63 23.29 -2.33
CA ALA A 307 -5.45 24.07 -1.41
C ALA A 307 -6.97 23.90 -1.67
N THR A 308 -7.37 23.88 -2.93
CA THR A 308 -8.79 23.77 -3.36
C THR A 308 -9.18 22.34 -3.73
N GLN A 309 -8.21 21.43 -3.84
CA GLN A 309 -8.36 20.06 -4.33
C GLN A 309 -8.92 19.99 -5.77
N ARG A 310 -8.82 21.07 -6.52
CA ARG A 310 -9.40 21.18 -7.86
C ARG A 310 -8.44 20.66 -8.91
N PHE A 311 -8.97 19.89 -9.85
CA PHE A 311 -8.28 19.56 -11.10
C PHE A 311 -7.98 20.85 -11.88
N VAL A 312 -6.72 21.02 -12.30
CA VAL A 312 -6.24 22.21 -13.02
C VAL A 312 -6.11 21.92 -14.51
N ASP A 313 -5.31 20.91 -14.88
CA ASP A 313 -5.03 20.58 -16.29
C ASP A 313 -4.54 19.13 -16.48
N ASN A 314 -4.66 18.62 -17.71
CA ASN A 314 -3.86 17.51 -18.20
C ASN A 314 -2.55 18.08 -18.76
N ILE A 315 -1.41 17.68 -18.19
CA ILE A 315 -0.09 18.19 -18.60
C ILE A 315 0.30 17.62 -19.97
N THR A 316 0.01 16.33 -20.19
CA THR A 316 0.26 15.64 -21.45
C THR A 316 -0.79 15.98 -22.51
N SER A 317 -0.53 15.60 -23.76
CA SER A 317 -1.52 15.72 -24.84
C SER A 317 -2.80 14.94 -24.50
N ILE A 318 -3.95 15.54 -24.82
CA ILE A 318 -5.26 14.90 -24.74
C ILE A 318 -5.72 14.34 -26.11
N THR A 319 -4.88 14.45 -27.13
CA THR A 319 -5.18 13.95 -28.48
C THR A 319 -5.21 12.44 -28.47
N PRO A 320 -6.29 11.79 -28.94
CA PRO A 320 -6.35 10.34 -29.01
C PRO A 320 -5.15 9.75 -29.79
N GLY A 321 -4.47 8.76 -29.19
CA GLY A 321 -3.31 8.10 -29.76
C GLY A 321 -1.97 8.85 -29.66
N ALA A 322 -1.93 10.04 -29.06
CA ALA A 322 -0.69 10.78 -28.82
C ALA A 322 0.22 10.10 -27.79
N LEU A 323 -0.38 9.45 -26.77
CA LEU A 323 0.33 8.61 -25.83
C LEU A 323 0.04 7.13 -26.12
N LYS A 324 1.07 6.32 -26.05
CA LYS A 324 1.01 4.87 -26.34
C LYS A 324 1.13 4.07 -25.04
N GLY A 325 0.00 3.88 -24.38
CA GLY A 325 -0.09 3.09 -23.15
C GLY A 325 0.00 3.92 -21.86
N GLY A 326 -0.31 3.27 -20.74
CA GLY A 326 -0.42 3.90 -19.43
C GLY A 326 0.89 4.47 -18.91
N LEU A 327 0.79 5.53 -18.11
CA LEU A 327 1.91 6.12 -17.38
C LEU A 327 2.09 5.38 -16.06
N ILE A 328 3.35 5.15 -15.66
CA ILE A 328 3.69 4.37 -14.47
C ILE A 328 4.43 5.22 -13.44
N THR A 329 5.37 6.05 -13.88
CA THR A 329 6.25 6.79 -12.98
C THR A 329 6.31 8.27 -13.32
N VAL A 330 6.44 9.10 -12.28
CA VAL A 330 6.70 10.54 -12.39
C VAL A 330 7.72 10.98 -11.35
N ALA A 331 8.65 11.82 -11.76
CA ALA A 331 9.59 12.48 -10.86
C ALA A 331 9.68 13.96 -11.19
N ARG A 332 9.79 14.82 -10.19
CA ARG A 332 10.00 16.25 -10.37
C ARG A 332 11.50 16.56 -10.36
N HIS A 333 11.92 17.48 -11.22
CA HIS A 333 13.27 18.02 -11.21
C HIS A 333 13.55 18.70 -9.84
N PRO A 334 14.75 18.52 -9.24
CA PRO A 334 15.02 18.99 -7.89
C PRO A 334 14.96 20.52 -7.72
N LYS A 335 15.16 21.31 -8.78
CA LYS A 335 15.29 22.76 -8.74
C LYS A 335 14.18 23.53 -9.47
N ASN A 336 13.30 22.85 -10.17
CA ASN A 336 12.21 23.48 -10.93
C ASN A 336 11.04 22.52 -11.12
N ASP A 337 9.93 23.02 -11.70
CA ASP A 337 8.72 22.25 -11.95
C ASP A 337 8.71 21.59 -13.35
N GLN A 338 9.80 20.91 -13.68
CA GLN A 338 9.86 19.97 -14.79
C GLN A 338 9.60 18.55 -14.29
N LEU A 339 8.90 17.77 -15.09
CA LEU A 339 8.41 16.43 -14.74
C LEU A 339 9.00 15.40 -15.69
N LEU A 340 9.75 14.44 -15.15
CA LEU A 340 10.15 13.24 -15.87
C LEU A 340 9.06 12.19 -15.73
N ILE A 341 8.61 11.62 -16.84
CA ILE A 341 7.63 10.54 -16.85
C ILE A 341 8.14 9.34 -17.63
N GLY A 342 7.59 8.18 -17.33
CA GLY A 342 7.78 6.95 -18.07
C GLY A 342 6.57 6.03 -17.94
N GLY A 343 6.44 5.11 -18.87
CA GLY A 343 5.30 4.21 -18.93
C GLY A 343 5.45 3.09 -19.96
N SER A 344 4.32 2.65 -20.48
CA SER A 344 4.24 1.45 -21.34
C SER A 344 4.88 1.62 -22.72
N ASP A 345 5.12 2.85 -23.16
CA ASP A 345 5.76 3.12 -24.48
C ASP A 345 7.30 3.03 -24.44
N GLY A 346 7.89 2.84 -23.26
CA GLY A 346 9.34 2.73 -23.09
C GLY A 346 10.11 4.03 -23.32
N VAL A 347 9.45 5.16 -23.56
CA VAL A 347 10.09 6.45 -23.88
C VAL A 347 10.09 7.38 -22.68
N PRO A 348 11.23 7.66 -22.04
CA PRO A 348 11.31 8.70 -21.02
C PRO A 348 11.02 10.08 -21.61
N LYS A 349 10.22 10.89 -20.93
CA LYS A 349 9.86 12.23 -21.42
C LYS A 349 9.94 13.26 -20.29
N ILE A 350 10.38 14.46 -20.60
CA ILE A 350 10.34 15.60 -19.68
C ILE A 350 9.29 16.59 -20.16
N TYR A 351 8.42 17.01 -19.25
CA TYR A 351 7.35 17.99 -19.46
C TYR A 351 7.51 19.20 -18.55
N LYS A 352 7.03 20.39 -18.99
CA LYS A 352 6.71 21.49 -18.10
C LYS A 352 5.47 21.15 -17.28
N MET A 353 5.47 21.42 -15.99
CA MET A 353 4.31 21.19 -15.12
C MET A 353 3.16 22.14 -15.46
N HIS A 354 3.48 23.42 -15.66
CA HIS A 354 2.49 24.45 -15.90
C HIS A 354 2.43 24.83 -17.39
N ARG A 355 1.20 24.97 -17.89
CA ARG A 355 0.94 25.38 -19.26
C ARG A 355 1.03 26.91 -19.36
N GLU A 356 1.84 27.39 -20.29
CA GLU A 356 2.05 28.82 -20.55
C GLU A 356 1.14 29.37 -21.67
N LYS A 357 0.59 28.47 -22.51
CA LYS A 357 -0.23 28.84 -23.65
C LYS A 357 -1.58 28.12 -23.62
N LYS A 358 -2.59 28.72 -24.28
CA LYS A 358 -3.90 28.08 -24.45
C LYS A 358 -3.74 26.74 -25.16
N ARG A 359 -4.47 25.74 -24.68
CA ARG A 359 -4.47 24.38 -25.27
C ARG A 359 -5.02 24.41 -26.70
N VAL A 360 -4.30 23.72 -27.60
CA VAL A 360 -4.73 23.44 -28.97
C VAL A 360 -4.82 21.93 -29.13
N ILE A 361 -5.88 21.44 -29.77
CA ILE A 361 -6.04 20.01 -30.04
C ILE A 361 -4.92 19.58 -31.01
N GLY A 362 -4.26 18.48 -30.70
CA GLY A 362 -3.14 17.96 -31.48
C GLY A 362 -1.76 18.42 -31.00
N ASP A 363 -1.68 19.37 -30.06
CA ASP A 363 -0.41 19.79 -29.50
C ASP A 363 0.04 18.93 -28.29
N ASP A 364 1.33 18.87 -28.07
CA ASP A 364 1.97 18.42 -26.83
C ASP A 364 2.87 19.52 -26.27
N PHE A 365 2.29 20.71 -26.11
CA PHE A 365 2.99 21.97 -25.85
C PHE A 365 3.91 21.93 -24.62
N ASN A 366 3.55 21.14 -23.61
CA ASN A 366 4.35 21.04 -22.39
C ASN A 366 5.55 20.11 -22.55
N LEU A 367 5.64 19.31 -23.64
CA LEU A 367 6.78 18.43 -23.87
C LEU A 367 8.06 19.25 -24.09
N ILE A 368 9.06 19.01 -23.25
CA ILE A 368 10.40 19.61 -23.38
C ILE A 368 11.28 18.68 -24.19
N ARG A 369 11.29 17.39 -23.85
CA ARG A 369 12.17 16.39 -24.45
C ARG A 369 11.64 14.98 -24.33
N ALA A 370 11.79 14.20 -25.40
CA ALA A 370 11.73 12.75 -25.38
C ALA A 370 13.16 12.20 -25.50
N PHE A 371 13.44 11.11 -24.82
CA PHE A 371 14.74 10.42 -24.84
C PHE A 371 14.68 9.15 -25.69
N GLU A 372 15.85 8.53 -25.89
CA GLU A 372 15.95 7.23 -26.52
C GLU A 372 15.12 6.20 -25.73
N ALA A 373 14.28 5.43 -26.43
CA ALA A 373 13.45 4.42 -25.83
C ALA A 373 14.27 3.29 -25.19
N LEU A 374 13.82 2.80 -24.04
CA LEU A 374 14.30 1.57 -23.44
C LEU A 374 13.48 0.38 -23.98
N PRO A 375 14.02 -0.84 -23.97
CA PRO A 375 13.22 -2.04 -24.18
C PRO A 375 12.08 -2.15 -23.15
N GLY A 376 10.86 -2.38 -23.62
CA GLY A 376 9.70 -2.62 -22.76
C GLY A 376 9.19 -1.40 -22.00
N ARG A 377 8.58 -1.66 -20.85
CA ARG A 377 7.90 -0.65 -20.03
C ARG A 377 8.87 -0.01 -19.03
N ILE A 378 8.75 1.30 -18.85
CA ILE A 378 9.45 2.04 -17.79
C ILE A 378 8.63 1.91 -16.50
N PHE A 379 9.24 1.37 -15.45
CA PHE A 379 8.63 1.23 -14.14
C PHE A 379 9.08 2.30 -13.15
N CYS A 380 10.27 2.86 -13.33
CA CYS A 380 10.84 3.84 -12.41
C CYS A 380 11.72 4.84 -13.16
N ALA A 381 11.69 6.09 -12.68
CA ALA A 381 12.49 7.18 -13.23
C ALA A 381 12.82 8.20 -12.14
N ARG A 382 14.05 8.72 -12.11
CA ARG A 382 14.52 9.71 -11.13
C ARG A 382 15.45 10.72 -11.78
N PHE A 383 15.42 11.96 -11.32
CA PHE A 383 16.46 12.93 -11.59
C PHE A 383 17.66 12.73 -10.67
N SER A 384 18.84 13.07 -11.15
CA SER A 384 20.02 13.26 -10.27
C SER A 384 19.79 14.42 -9.29
N PRO A 385 20.48 14.45 -8.13
CA PRO A 385 20.30 15.51 -7.13
C PRO A 385 20.57 16.92 -7.65
N ASP A 386 21.44 17.07 -8.64
CA ASP A 386 21.73 18.33 -9.30
C ASP A 386 20.78 18.68 -10.45
N GLY A 387 19.94 17.71 -10.90
CA GLY A 387 19.02 17.83 -12.02
C GLY A 387 19.63 17.66 -13.40
N SER A 388 20.93 17.44 -13.52
CA SER A 388 21.62 17.37 -14.82
C SER A 388 21.42 16.06 -15.58
N ARG A 389 20.99 15.01 -14.87
CA ARG A 389 20.81 13.65 -15.42
C ARG A 389 19.47 13.05 -15.01
N ILE A 390 19.03 12.05 -15.77
CA ILE A 390 17.94 11.16 -15.40
C ILE A 390 18.42 9.73 -15.37
N LEU A 391 17.87 8.93 -14.47
CA LEU A 391 18.05 7.49 -14.36
C LEU A 391 16.67 6.83 -14.55
N VAL A 392 16.62 5.86 -15.45
CA VAL A 392 15.37 5.22 -15.87
C VAL A 392 15.55 3.72 -15.87
N GLY A 393 14.62 2.98 -15.28
CA GLY A 393 14.60 1.51 -15.25
C GLY A 393 13.42 0.93 -16.01
N SER A 394 13.66 -0.13 -16.76
CA SER A 394 12.65 -0.81 -17.58
C SER A 394 12.60 -2.32 -17.37
N SER A 395 11.54 -2.93 -17.91
CA SER A 395 11.39 -4.37 -17.97
C SER A 395 10.70 -4.79 -19.26
N PHE A 396 11.27 -5.78 -19.92
CA PHE A 396 10.71 -6.43 -21.11
C PHE A 396 10.95 -7.94 -21.04
N GLU A 397 9.89 -8.72 -21.02
CA GLU A 397 9.94 -10.17 -20.82
C GLU A 397 10.75 -10.54 -19.55
N GLU A 398 11.84 -11.30 -19.70
CA GLU A 398 12.71 -11.70 -18.58
C GLU A 398 13.90 -10.77 -18.37
N HIS A 399 14.01 -9.67 -19.15
CA HIS A 399 15.15 -8.75 -19.14
C HIS A 399 14.77 -7.38 -18.60
N GLY A 400 15.75 -6.67 -18.07
CA GLY A 400 15.65 -5.29 -17.64
C GLY A 400 16.88 -4.48 -17.98
N GLU A 401 16.68 -3.20 -18.17
CA GLU A 401 17.75 -2.24 -18.34
C GLU A 401 17.54 -1.02 -17.45
N ALA A 402 18.61 -0.47 -16.96
CA ALA A 402 18.62 0.86 -16.36
C ALA A 402 19.63 1.75 -17.09
N ARG A 403 19.19 2.95 -17.48
CA ARG A 403 20.00 3.88 -18.29
C ARG A 403 20.04 5.26 -17.66
N ILE A 404 21.22 5.90 -17.81
CA ILE A 404 21.44 7.29 -17.42
C ILE A 404 21.53 8.14 -18.68
N TYR A 405 20.79 9.27 -18.70
CA TYR A 405 20.81 10.23 -19.79
C TYR A 405 21.13 11.63 -19.26
N ALA A 406 21.78 12.45 -20.10
CA ALA A 406 21.95 13.88 -19.86
C ALA A 406 20.64 14.63 -20.16
N VAL A 407 20.21 15.49 -19.23
CA VAL A 407 18.98 16.30 -19.41
C VAL A 407 19.18 17.35 -20.50
N ALA A 408 20.38 17.92 -20.61
CA ALA A 408 20.67 19.05 -21.49
C ALA A 408 20.51 18.70 -22.99
N ASP A 409 20.98 17.54 -23.44
CA ASP A 409 20.98 17.15 -24.85
C ASP A 409 20.25 15.81 -25.13
N GLY A 410 19.85 15.09 -24.07
CA GLY A 410 19.14 13.82 -24.18
C GLY A 410 20.04 12.61 -24.48
N LYS A 411 21.37 12.78 -24.53
CA LYS A 411 22.28 11.70 -24.84
C LYS A 411 22.35 10.69 -23.70
N ARG A 412 22.43 9.40 -24.05
CA ARG A 412 22.71 8.33 -23.11
C ARG A 412 24.17 8.46 -22.62
N ILE A 413 24.33 8.55 -21.30
CA ILE A 413 25.65 8.61 -20.63
C ILE A 413 26.14 7.20 -20.35
N ALA A 414 25.26 6.34 -19.80
CA ALA A 414 25.59 4.98 -19.42
C ALA A 414 24.38 4.06 -19.43
N THR A 415 24.62 2.78 -19.60
CA THR A 415 23.71 1.68 -19.22
C THR A 415 24.31 1.05 -17.96
N LEU A 416 23.50 0.79 -16.93
CA LEU A 416 23.99 0.16 -15.69
C LEU A 416 24.41 -1.28 -15.97
N GLU A 417 25.55 -1.68 -15.44
CA GLU A 417 26.03 -3.05 -15.50
C GLU A 417 25.35 -3.91 -14.43
N GLY A 418 25.20 -5.22 -14.72
CA GLY A 418 24.70 -6.23 -13.79
C GLY A 418 23.20 -6.52 -13.88
N GLU A 419 22.41 -5.69 -14.55
CA GLU A 419 20.97 -5.94 -14.69
C GLU A 419 20.70 -7.18 -15.56
N ARG A 420 19.85 -8.08 -15.06
CA ARG A 420 19.46 -9.33 -15.75
C ARG A 420 17.96 -9.49 -15.84
N GLY A 421 17.24 -9.14 -14.76
CA GLY A 421 15.78 -9.16 -14.67
C GLY A 421 15.17 -7.77 -14.74
N GLY A 422 13.83 -7.67 -14.69
CA GLY A 422 13.12 -6.39 -14.72
C GLY A 422 13.55 -5.43 -13.61
N VAL A 423 13.79 -4.17 -13.96
CA VAL A 423 14.16 -3.09 -13.03
C VAL A 423 12.92 -2.30 -12.65
N TYR A 424 12.48 -2.42 -11.40
CA TYR A 424 11.25 -1.78 -10.92
C TYR A 424 11.50 -0.58 -10.01
N ALA A 425 12.71 -0.44 -9.48
CA ALA A 425 13.09 0.64 -8.58
C ALA A 425 14.50 1.14 -8.87
N VAL A 426 14.66 2.47 -8.92
CA VAL A 426 15.96 3.13 -9.03
C VAL A 426 16.02 4.34 -8.10
N ALA A 427 17.20 4.64 -7.57
CA ALA A 427 17.46 5.81 -6.72
C ALA A 427 18.85 6.35 -6.93
N TYR A 428 19.00 7.68 -6.86
CA TYR A 428 20.30 8.34 -6.72
C TYR A 428 20.66 8.48 -5.25
N ARG A 429 21.90 8.18 -4.87
CA ARG A 429 22.43 8.62 -3.59
C ARG A 429 22.54 10.16 -3.61
N PRO A 430 22.23 10.86 -2.49
CA PRO A 430 22.16 12.33 -2.46
C PRO A 430 23.44 13.06 -2.91
N ASP A 431 24.62 12.41 -2.84
CA ASP A 431 25.87 12.96 -3.36
C ASP A 431 26.02 12.88 -4.89
N GLY A 432 25.05 12.23 -5.58
CA GLY A 432 25.05 12.05 -7.03
C GLY A 432 26.13 11.14 -7.60
N LYS A 433 26.94 10.47 -6.76
CA LYS A 433 28.05 9.61 -7.19
C LYS A 433 27.67 8.16 -7.41
N GLN A 434 26.62 7.70 -6.73
CA GLN A 434 26.14 6.33 -6.77
C GLN A 434 24.66 6.29 -7.11
N VAL A 435 24.28 5.26 -7.83
CA VAL A 435 22.89 4.89 -8.07
C VAL A 435 22.62 3.49 -7.52
N ALA A 436 21.38 3.26 -7.10
CA ALA A 436 20.89 1.94 -6.76
C ALA A 436 19.81 1.54 -7.74
N SER A 437 19.77 0.25 -8.11
CA SER A 437 18.71 -0.39 -8.88
C SER A 437 18.28 -1.69 -8.20
N ALA A 438 17.01 -2.05 -8.37
CA ALA A 438 16.44 -3.27 -7.85
C ALA A 438 15.16 -3.65 -8.62
N GLY A 439 14.71 -4.90 -8.49
CA GLY A 439 13.51 -5.33 -9.18
C GLY A 439 13.19 -6.81 -9.02
N PHE A 440 12.98 -7.47 -10.15
CA PHE A 440 12.46 -8.84 -10.23
C PHE A 440 13.32 -9.87 -9.49
N GLU A 441 14.63 -9.76 -9.58
CA GLU A 441 15.55 -10.72 -8.96
C GLU A 441 15.65 -10.63 -7.43
N GLY A 442 15.09 -9.55 -6.83
CA GLY A 442 15.18 -9.32 -5.39
C GLY A 442 16.59 -8.98 -4.91
N LEU A 443 17.48 -8.55 -5.81
CA LEU A 443 18.83 -8.06 -5.52
C LEU A 443 18.87 -6.54 -5.62
N VAL A 444 19.75 -5.94 -4.85
CA VAL A 444 20.10 -4.51 -4.97
C VAL A 444 21.46 -4.41 -5.62
N ARG A 445 21.56 -3.58 -6.65
CA ARG A 445 22.81 -3.23 -7.33
C ARG A 445 23.16 -1.78 -7.09
N LEU A 446 24.40 -1.55 -6.75
CA LEU A 446 24.99 -0.23 -6.55
C LEU A 446 25.97 0.01 -7.69
N ASN A 447 25.71 1.05 -8.48
CA ASN A 447 26.52 1.38 -9.65
C ASN A 447 27.12 2.79 -9.50
N ASP A 448 28.26 3.01 -10.11
CA ASP A 448 28.83 4.34 -10.28
C ASP A 448 27.97 5.19 -11.21
N ALA A 449 27.54 6.37 -10.76
CA ALA A 449 26.60 7.22 -11.47
C ALA A 449 27.16 7.91 -12.73
N GLN A 450 28.48 7.87 -12.96
CA GLN A 450 29.11 8.45 -14.15
C GLN A 450 29.30 7.41 -15.24
N THR A 451 29.75 6.23 -14.85
CA THR A 451 30.21 5.18 -15.78
C THR A 451 29.18 4.07 -15.97
N GLY A 452 28.22 3.94 -15.05
CA GLY A 452 27.28 2.82 -15.00
C GLY A 452 27.88 1.50 -14.50
N LYS A 453 29.17 1.47 -14.15
CA LYS A 453 29.85 0.26 -13.71
C LYS A 453 29.32 -0.26 -12.38
N LEU A 454 29.14 -1.57 -12.29
CA LEU A 454 28.73 -2.24 -11.07
C LEU A 454 29.80 -2.12 -10.00
N VAL A 455 29.45 -1.52 -8.85
CA VAL A 455 30.30 -1.40 -7.67
C VAL A 455 30.03 -2.54 -6.71
N LYS A 456 28.74 -2.88 -6.50
CA LYS A 456 28.33 -3.91 -5.57
C LYS A 456 26.96 -4.46 -5.92
N GLU A 457 26.79 -5.77 -5.72
CA GLU A 457 25.49 -6.45 -5.71
C GLU A 457 25.31 -7.13 -4.35
N PHE A 458 24.12 -7.07 -3.78
CA PHE A 458 23.82 -7.77 -2.53
C PHE A 458 22.34 -8.17 -2.44
N ASN A 459 22.11 -9.26 -1.69
CA ASN A 459 20.77 -9.66 -1.29
C ASN A 459 20.36 -8.89 -0.02
N PRO A 460 19.32 -8.05 -0.05
CA PRO A 460 18.91 -7.29 1.12
C PRO A 460 18.11 -8.12 2.14
N PHE A 461 17.64 -9.32 1.78
CA PHE A 461 16.75 -10.14 2.62
C PHE A 461 17.49 -11.20 3.42
N PRO A 462 17.04 -11.52 4.65
CA PRO A 462 17.57 -12.64 5.43
C PRO A 462 17.01 -13.98 4.89
N VAL A 463 17.61 -14.49 3.79
CA VAL A 463 17.23 -15.76 3.19
C VAL A 463 17.78 -16.93 4.00
N LYS A 464 17.00 -17.99 4.20
CA LYS A 464 17.45 -19.23 4.84
C LYS A 464 18.57 -19.88 4.02
N SER A 465 19.71 -20.14 4.65
CA SER A 465 20.98 -20.53 4.00
C SER A 465 20.97 -21.82 3.14
N ALA A 466 19.89 -22.57 3.07
CA ALA A 466 19.86 -23.85 2.38
C ALA A 466 19.66 -23.77 0.84
N VAL A 467 19.34 -22.58 0.27
CA VAL A 467 18.96 -22.45 -1.15
C VAL A 467 19.98 -21.69 -2.01
N VAL A 468 20.93 -20.99 -1.41
CA VAL A 468 21.93 -20.19 -2.17
C VAL A 468 22.84 -21.03 -3.08
N ALA A 469 22.85 -22.34 -2.91
CA ALA A 469 23.71 -23.26 -3.69
C ALA A 469 23.13 -23.69 -5.06
N ARG A 470 21.91 -23.29 -5.45
CA ARG A 470 21.26 -23.79 -6.68
C ARG A 470 21.00 -22.76 -7.78
N VAL A 471 21.39 -21.50 -7.58
CA VAL A 471 21.25 -20.46 -8.63
C VAL A 471 22.65 -19.94 -8.98
N ARG A 472 23.46 -20.76 -9.57
CA ARG A 472 24.68 -20.42 -10.29
C ARG A 472 24.67 -21.08 -11.66
#